data_54113ffe521944fc7ae865ac16a51bf9
#
_entry.id   54113ffe521944fc7ae865ac16a51bf9
#
_cell.length_a   1.000
_cell.length_b   1.000
_cell.length_c   1.000
_cell.angle_alpha   90.00
_cell.angle_beta   90.00
_cell.angle_gamma   90.00
#
_symmetry.space_group_name_H-M   'P 1'
#
loop_
_entity.id
_entity.type
_entity.pdbx_description
1 polymer ?
#
loop_
_entity_poly.entity_id
_entity_poly.type
_entity_poly.pdbx_seq_one_letter_code
_entity_poly.pdbx_strand_id
1 'polypeptide(L)'
;QPEMRFVISNTTEAGIAFDPACKLTDTPASSYPGKLTQLLYHRFKTFNGDKSKGLIIFPCELIFLNGHKLKEAIYQYIELWQLGDEFRAWFEEACGVYATLVDRIVPGFPRKDIAAIKEKIQYDDNLVVQAEIFHLWVIEAPQEVAEEFPADKAGLNVLFVPSEEPYH
;
A
#
# COMPACT_ATOMS: atom_id res chain seq x y z
N GLN A 1 3.82 -8.75 -14.94
CA GLN A 1 2.35 -8.88 -15.16
C GLN A 1 1.82 -7.55 -15.65
N PRO A 2 1.43 -7.44 -16.94
CA PRO A 2 0.97 -6.17 -17.52
C PRO A 2 -0.40 -5.73 -16.97
N GLU A 3 -1.21 -6.66 -16.44
CA GLU A 3 -2.55 -6.42 -15.89
C GLU A 3 -2.52 -5.94 -14.43
N MET A 4 -1.37 -6.00 -13.76
CA MET A 4 -1.23 -5.49 -12.40
C MET A 4 -1.54 -3.99 -12.38
N ARG A 5 -2.49 -3.58 -11.54
CA ARG A 5 -2.96 -2.19 -11.46
C ARG A 5 -2.88 -1.63 -10.05
N PHE A 6 -3.05 -2.46 -9.04
CA PHE A 6 -3.14 -2.02 -7.65
C PHE A 6 -1.98 -2.54 -6.81
N VAL A 7 -1.52 -1.71 -5.88
CA VAL A 7 -0.58 -2.07 -4.82
C VAL A 7 -1.19 -1.63 -3.49
N ILE A 8 -1.34 -2.57 -2.57
CA ILE A 8 -1.80 -2.30 -1.21
C ILE A 8 -0.69 -2.72 -0.26
N SER A 9 -0.34 -1.86 0.69
CA SER A 9 0.66 -2.16 1.71
C SER A 9 0.11 -1.94 3.11
N ASN A 10 0.58 -2.75 4.03
CA ASN A 10 0.36 -2.57 5.48
C ASN A 10 1.56 -3.21 6.20
N THR A 11 2.68 -2.50 6.21
CA THR A 11 3.94 -2.97 6.78
C THR A 11 3.97 -2.75 8.28
N THR A 12 4.53 -1.65 8.75
CA THR A 12 4.55 -1.24 10.16
C THR A 12 4.47 0.28 10.27
N GLU A 13 4.29 0.82 11.47
CA GLU A 13 4.35 2.27 11.75
C GLU A 13 5.68 2.91 11.31
N ALA A 14 6.78 2.13 11.25
CA ALA A 14 8.08 2.54 10.74
C ALA A 14 8.35 2.08 9.30
N GLY A 15 7.37 1.46 8.64
CA GLY A 15 7.57 0.82 7.34
C GLY A 15 7.76 1.78 6.17
N ILE A 16 7.19 3.00 6.28
CA ILE A 16 7.38 4.05 5.28
C ILE A 16 8.55 4.94 5.72
N ALA A 17 9.77 4.46 5.48
CA ALA A 17 10.99 5.19 5.80
C ALA A 17 11.95 5.18 4.61
N PHE A 18 12.61 6.32 4.38
CA PHE A 18 13.71 6.43 3.45
C PHE A 18 15.00 5.96 4.12
N ASP A 19 15.72 5.06 3.47
CA ASP A 19 17.04 4.58 3.89
C ASP A 19 18.09 5.02 2.84
N PRO A 20 18.93 5.99 3.16
CA PRO A 20 19.93 6.49 2.21
C PRO A 20 21.04 5.47 1.89
N ALA A 21 21.18 4.41 2.69
CA ALA A 21 22.13 3.33 2.42
C ALA A 21 21.60 2.30 1.41
N CYS A 22 20.29 2.31 1.15
CA CYS A 22 19.65 1.39 0.21
C CYS A 22 20.07 1.67 -1.23
N LYS A 23 20.49 0.64 -1.95
CA LYS A 23 20.96 0.73 -3.33
C LYS A 23 19.92 0.20 -4.30
N LEU A 24 19.88 0.78 -5.51
CA LEU A 24 19.04 0.27 -6.61
C LEU A 24 19.34 -1.20 -6.94
N THR A 25 20.56 -1.65 -6.71
CA THR A 25 21.02 -3.03 -7.01
C THR A 25 20.81 -4.02 -5.88
N ASP A 26 20.32 -3.58 -4.71
CA ASP A 26 20.03 -4.48 -3.61
C ASP A 26 18.91 -5.46 -3.97
N THR A 27 19.05 -6.71 -3.55
CA THR A 27 18.11 -7.80 -3.87
C THR A 27 17.76 -8.63 -2.64
N PRO A 28 16.69 -8.25 -1.93
CA PRO A 28 15.81 -7.10 -2.15
C PRO A 28 16.37 -5.80 -1.55
N ALA A 29 15.80 -4.66 -1.92
CA ALA A 29 16.04 -3.38 -1.24
C ALA A 29 15.72 -3.49 0.26
N SER A 30 16.45 -2.76 1.11
CA SER A 30 16.32 -2.84 2.57
C SER A 30 14.98 -2.28 3.08
N SER A 31 14.44 -1.24 2.45
CA SER A 31 13.19 -0.59 2.85
C SER A 31 12.03 -0.92 1.92
N TYR A 32 10.79 -0.83 2.44
CA TYR A 32 9.59 -1.00 1.63
C TYR A 32 9.47 0.07 0.52
N PRO A 33 9.63 1.38 0.77
CA PRO A 33 9.60 2.37 -0.29
C PRO A 33 10.69 2.15 -1.35
N GLY A 34 11.86 1.65 -0.94
CA GLY A 34 12.92 1.25 -1.87
C GLY A 34 12.49 0.09 -2.78
N LYS A 35 11.89 -0.98 -2.22
CA LYS A 35 11.33 -2.11 -2.99
C LYS A 35 10.28 -1.64 -3.98
N LEU A 36 9.38 -0.76 -3.54
CA LEU A 36 8.32 -0.21 -4.39
C LEU A 36 8.91 0.64 -5.52
N THR A 37 9.90 1.48 -5.23
CA THR A 37 10.57 2.28 -6.26
C THR A 37 11.30 1.40 -7.28
N GLN A 38 11.97 0.32 -6.84
CA GLN A 38 12.55 -0.68 -7.74
C GLN A 38 11.49 -1.30 -8.66
N LEU A 39 10.34 -1.70 -8.09
CA LEU A 39 9.21 -2.27 -8.86
C LEU A 39 8.69 -1.29 -9.91
N LEU A 40 8.45 -0.04 -9.52
CA LEU A 40 7.96 1.02 -10.41
C LEU A 40 8.95 1.32 -11.54
N TYR A 41 10.24 1.43 -11.20
CA TYR A 41 11.29 1.68 -12.19
C TYR A 41 11.44 0.50 -13.17
N HIS A 42 11.44 -0.73 -12.66
CA HIS A 42 11.47 -1.92 -13.50
C HIS A 42 10.25 -1.97 -14.44
N ARG A 43 9.08 -1.64 -13.93
CA ARG A 43 7.83 -1.58 -14.70
C ARG A 43 7.90 -0.51 -15.79
N PHE A 44 8.34 0.70 -15.46
CA PHE A 44 8.60 1.77 -16.42
C PHE A 44 9.51 1.33 -17.56
N LYS A 45 10.64 0.69 -17.23
CA LYS A 45 11.59 0.17 -18.23
C LYS A 45 10.99 -0.94 -19.08
N THR A 46 10.28 -1.89 -18.46
CA THR A 46 9.71 -3.06 -19.14
C THR A 46 8.63 -2.66 -20.17
N PHE A 47 7.85 -1.64 -19.85
CA PHE A 47 6.77 -1.16 -20.71
C PHE A 47 7.10 0.14 -21.47
N ASN A 48 8.38 0.52 -21.51
CA ASN A 48 8.87 1.67 -22.27
C ASN A 48 8.12 2.98 -21.92
N GLY A 49 7.80 3.19 -20.65
CA GLY A 49 7.10 4.39 -20.18
C GLY A 49 5.62 4.47 -20.56
N ASP A 50 5.01 3.37 -20.96
CA ASP A 50 3.57 3.33 -21.25
C ASP A 50 2.76 3.75 -20.02
N LYS A 51 2.06 4.88 -20.13
CA LYS A 51 1.25 5.46 -19.03
C LYS A 51 0.09 4.58 -18.61
N SER A 52 -0.44 3.74 -19.51
CA SER A 52 -1.49 2.77 -19.18
C SER A 52 -1.02 1.68 -18.21
N LYS A 53 0.28 1.57 -17.97
CA LYS A 53 0.93 0.62 -17.07
C LYS A 53 1.26 1.22 -15.70
N GLY A 54 0.85 2.42 -15.42
CA GLY A 54 0.93 3.02 -14.08
C GLY A 54 0.15 2.23 -13.03
N LEU A 55 0.48 2.42 -11.77
CA LEU A 55 -0.13 1.72 -10.63
C LEU A 55 -0.87 2.69 -9.71
N ILE A 56 -1.96 2.21 -9.13
CA ILE A 56 -2.66 2.85 -8.02
C ILE A 56 -2.17 2.19 -6.73
N ILE A 57 -1.70 3.00 -5.78
CA ILE A 57 -1.00 2.55 -4.58
C ILE A 57 -1.75 3.07 -3.36
N PHE A 58 -2.19 2.15 -2.50
CA PHE A 58 -2.90 2.42 -1.25
C PHE A 58 -2.06 1.93 -0.07
N PRO A 59 -1.22 2.77 0.55
CA PRO A 59 -0.59 2.44 1.83
C PRO A 59 -1.65 2.43 2.94
N CYS A 60 -1.65 1.38 3.77
CA CYS A 60 -2.52 1.21 4.92
C CYS A 60 -1.74 1.19 6.24
N GLU A 61 -0.50 1.66 6.22
CA GLU A 61 0.33 1.80 7.41
C GLU A 61 -0.29 2.85 8.35
N LEU A 62 -0.22 2.61 9.67
CA LEU A 62 -0.72 3.52 10.70
C LEU A 62 0.21 4.74 10.85
N ILE A 63 0.21 5.58 9.84
CA ILE A 63 1.02 6.78 9.68
C ILE A 63 0.12 7.88 9.13
N PHE A 64 0.06 9.02 9.82
CA PHE A 64 -0.71 10.17 9.33
C PHE A 64 -0.22 10.60 7.95
N LEU A 65 -1.15 10.75 6.99
CA LEU A 65 -0.89 11.05 5.58
C LEU A 65 0.12 10.07 4.95
N ASN A 66 -0.08 8.77 5.17
CA ASN A 66 0.81 7.70 4.73
C ASN A 66 1.11 7.74 3.23
N GLY A 67 0.13 8.06 2.38
CA GLY A 67 0.30 8.23 0.94
C GLY A 67 1.26 9.35 0.57
N HIS A 68 1.18 10.48 1.26
CA HIS A 68 2.08 11.62 1.04
C HIS A 68 3.52 11.28 1.44
N LYS A 69 3.69 10.63 2.61
CA LYS A 69 5.02 10.18 3.08
C LYS A 69 5.63 9.11 2.18
N LEU A 70 4.82 8.18 1.68
CA LEU A 70 5.29 7.18 0.75
C LEU A 70 5.74 7.82 -0.58
N LYS A 71 4.95 8.75 -1.10
CA LYS A 71 5.29 9.50 -2.32
C LYS A 71 6.59 10.29 -2.15
N GLU A 72 6.77 10.94 -1.00
CA GLU A 72 8.01 11.65 -0.67
C GLU A 72 9.22 10.70 -0.64
N ALA A 73 9.10 9.54 0.01
CA ALA A 73 10.16 8.54 0.04
C ALA A 73 10.53 8.02 -1.36
N ILE A 74 9.53 7.82 -2.24
CA ILE A 74 9.77 7.44 -3.63
C ILE A 74 10.57 8.54 -4.36
N TYR A 75 10.21 9.81 -4.20
CA TYR A 75 10.98 10.92 -4.79
C TYR A 75 12.43 10.94 -4.29
N GLN A 76 12.65 10.71 -2.99
CA GLN A 76 14.01 10.61 -2.44
C GLN A 76 14.81 9.49 -3.09
N TYR A 77 14.20 8.33 -3.39
CA TYR A 77 14.88 7.25 -4.13
C TYR A 77 15.09 7.58 -5.61
N ILE A 78 14.17 8.28 -6.26
CA ILE A 78 14.36 8.76 -7.63
C ILE A 78 15.62 9.62 -7.72
N GLU A 79 15.81 10.54 -6.78
CA GLU A 79 16.98 11.41 -6.70
C GLU A 79 18.25 10.61 -6.31
N LEU A 80 18.19 9.81 -5.24
CA LEU A 80 19.33 9.03 -4.75
C LEU A 80 19.89 8.08 -5.82
N TRP A 81 19.01 7.42 -6.55
CA TRP A 81 19.39 6.44 -7.56
C TRP A 81 19.52 7.04 -8.96
N GLN A 82 19.32 8.34 -9.12
CA GLN A 82 19.42 9.08 -10.40
C GLN A 82 18.60 8.40 -11.51
N LEU A 83 17.32 8.11 -11.22
CA LEU A 83 16.47 7.35 -12.13
C LEU A 83 16.00 8.14 -13.36
N GLY A 84 16.24 9.45 -13.39
CA GLY A 84 16.01 10.34 -14.52
C GLY A 84 14.64 10.99 -14.56
N ASP A 85 14.54 12.10 -15.29
CA ASP A 85 13.34 12.93 -15.38
C ASP A 85 12.19 12.22 -16.10
N GLU A 86 12.48 11.34 -17.06
CA GLU A 86 11.44 10.59 -17.78
C GLU A 86 10.69 9.62 -16.86
N PHE A 87 11.41 8.92 -15.96
CA PHE A 87 10.78 8.07 -14.97
C PHE A 87 9.98 8.89 -13.96
N ARG A 88 10.55 10.02 -13.50
CA ARG A 88 9.85 10.93 -12.59
C ARG A 88 8.52 11.41 -13.20
N ALA A 89 8.54 11.88 -14.44
CA ALA A 89 7.34 12.33 -15.15
C ALA A 89 6.31 11.19 -15.33
N TRP A 90 6.77 10.00 -15.68
CA TRP A 90 5.89 8.83 -15.79
C TRP A 90 5.26 8.48 -14.44
N PHE A 91 6.03 8.51 -13.34
CA PHE A 91 5.49 8.25 -12.00
C PHE A 91 4.42 9.28 -11.62
N GLU A 92 4.67 10.57 -11.87
CA GLU A 92 3.74 11.66 -11.57
C GLU A 92 2.44 11.60 -12.38
N GLU A 93 2.53 11.20 -13.64
CA GLU A 93 1.39 11.21 -14.58
C GLU A 93 0.61 9.89 -14.62
N ALA A 94 1.28 8.77 -14.43
CA ALA A 94 0.70 7.44 -14.61
C ALA A 94 0.37 6.73 -13.30
N CYS A 95 1.03 7.07 -12.18
CA CYS A 95 0.82 6.41 -10.89
C CYS A 95 0.05 7.31 -9.92
N GLY A 96 -0.86 6.70 -9.17
CA GLY A 96 -1.53 7.34 -8.03
C GLY A 96 -1.01 6.77 -6.71
N VAL A 97 -0.63 7.62 -5.76
CA VAL A 97 -0.32 7.22 -4.39
C VAL A 97 -1.29 7.97 -3.48
N TYR A 98 -2.24 7.26 -2.92
CA TYR A 98 -3.37 7.84 -2.20
C TYR A 98 -3.26 7.54 -0.70
N ALA A 99 -3.41 8.57 0.12
CA ALA A 99 -3.44 8.40 1.56
C ALA A 99 -4.66 7.58 1.98
N THR A 100 -4.49 6.72 2.98
CA THR A 100 -5.59 5.94 3.51
C THR A 100 -5.54 5.86 5.04
N LEU A 101 -6.73 5.74 5.64
CA LEU A 101 -6.88 5.47 7.06
C LEU A 101 -7.60 4.13 7.20
N VAL A 102 -7.00 3.21 7.93
CA VAL A 102 -7.59 1.91 8.28
C VAL A 102 -7.83 1.88 9.78
N ASP A 103 -9.07 1.55 10.16
CA ASP A 103 -9.43 1.39 11.57
C ASP A 103 -10.09 0.03 11.77
N ARG A 104 -9.40 -0.86 12.49
CA ARG A 104 -9.87 -2.16 12.98
C ARG A 104 -8.94 -2.69 14.04
N ILE A 105 -9.49 -3.04 15.20
CA ILE A 105 -8.69 -3.68 16.25
C ILE A 105 -8.49 -5.17 15.93
N VAL A 106 -7.21 -5.56 15.82
CA VAL A 106 -6.78 -6.94 15.52
C VAL A 106 -5.82 -7.41 16.60
N PRO A 107 -6.34 -8.05 17.69
CA PRO A 107 -5.49 -8.59 18.76
C PRO A 107 -4.51 -9.69 18.31
N GLY A 108 -4.73 -10.25 17.13
CA GLY A 108 -3.86 -11.27 16.55
C GLY A 108 -4.24 -12.70 16.94
N PHE A 109 -3.25 -13.56 17.17
CA PHE A 109 -3.47 -14.98 17.43
C PHE A 109 -4.17 -15.20 18.78
N PRO A 110 -5.33 -15.88 18.84
CA PRO A 110 -6.15 -16.04 20.03
C PRO A 110 -5.60 -17.16 20.95
N ARG A 111 -4.48 -16.92 21.62
CA ARG A 111 -3.75 -17.92 22.43
C ARG A 111 -4.60 -18.61 23.48
N LYS A 112 -5.57 -17.91 24.09
CA LYS A 112 -6.45 -18.46 25.14
C LYS A 112 -7.54 -19.35 24.57
N ASP A 113 -8.03 -19.05 23.37
CA ASP A 113 -9.23 -19.68 22.80
C ASP A 113 -8.88 -20.65 21.65
N ILE A 114 -7.59 -20.78 21.31
CA ILE A 114 -7.16 -21.53 20.12
C ILE A 114 -7.58 -23.01 20.16
N ALA A 115 -7.62 -23.65 21.32
CA ALA A 115 -8.05 -25.05 21.44
C ALA A 115 -9.53 -25.21 21.05
N ALA A 116 -10.40 -24.36 21.57
CA ALA A 116 -11.83 -24.37 21.24
C ALA A 116 -12.09 -23.98 19.77
N ILE A 117 -11.28 -23.05 19.22
CA ILE A 117 -11.37 -22.66 17.82
C ILE A 117 -10.99 -23.85 16.93
N LYS A 118 -9.88 -24.54 17.20
CA LYS A 118 -9.44 -25.72 16.45
C LYS A 118 -10.47 -26.85 16.48
N GLU A 119 -11.07 -27.09 17.62
CA GLU A 119 -12.19 -28.05 17.74
C GLU A 119 -13.37 -27.68 16.83
N LYS A 120 -13.72 -26.39 16.78
CA LYS A 120 -14.82 -25.89 15.96
C LYS A 120 -14.56 -25.93 14.48
N ILE A 121 -13.34 -25.56 14.03
CA ILE A 121 -12.97 -25.55 12.61
C ILE A 121 -12.49 -26.93 12.12
N GLN A 122 -12.18 -27.87 13.03
CA GLN A 122 -11.77 -29.25 12.78
C GLN A 122 -10.45 -29.42 12.01
N TYR A 123 -9.55 -28.44 12.10
CA TYR A 123 -8.17 -28.55 11.60
C TYR A 123 -7.22 -27.66 12.40
N ASP A 124 -5.91 -27.93 12.27
CA ASP A 124 -4.86 -27.12 12.87
C ASP A 124 -4.51 -25.93 11.98
N ASP A 125 -4.86 -24.72 12.44
CA ASP A 125 -4.49 -23.48 11.80
C ASP A 125 -3.62 -22.64 12.76
N ASN A 126 -2.40 -22.37 12.36
CA ASN A 126 -1.47 -21.54 13.11
C ASN A 126 -1.51 -20.06 12.68
N LEU A 127 -2.33 -19.71 11.69
CA LEU A 127 -2.51 -18.36 11.17
C LEU A 127 -3.85 -17.74 11.56
N VAL A 128 -4.61 -18.39 12.47
CA VAL A 128 -5.85 -17.84 13.00
C VAL A 128 -5.59 -16.47 13.62
N VAL A 129 -6.38 -15.49 13.21
CA VAL A 129 -6.31 -14.12 13.71
C VAL A 129 -7.68 -13.73 14.25
N GLN A 130 -7.68 -13.18 15.46
CA GLN A 130 -8.86 -12.55 16.04
C GLN A 130 -8.93 -11.08 15.62
N ALA A 131 -10.11 -10.62 15.25
CA ALA A 131 -10.38 -9.24 14.93
C ALA A 131 -11.78 -8.85 15.42
N GLU A 132 -12.00 -7.57 15.68
CA GLU A 132 -13.34 -7.04 15.91
C GLU A 132 -14.18 -7.04 14.63
N ILE A 133 -15.50 -6.93 14.79
CA ILE A 133 -16.44 -6.88 13.65
C ILE A 133 -16.34 -5.53 12.95
N PHE A 134 -16.14 -4.45 13.70
CA PHE A 134 -15.99 -3.11 13.14
C PHE A 134 -14.75 -3.07 12.20
N HIS A 135 -14.91 -2.34 11.13
CA HIS A 135 -13.81 -2.02 10.21
C HIS A 135 -14.18 -0.75 9.44
N LEU A 136 -13.17 0.04 9.15
CA LEU A 136 -13.29 1.24 8.33
C LEU A 136 -12.04 1.37 7.46
N TRP A 137 -12.24 1.68 6.19
CA TRP A 137 -11.15 2.05 5.29
C TRP A 137 -11.53 3.34 4.56
N VAL A 138 -10.87 4.43 4.91
CA VAL A 138 -11.01 5.74 4.26
C VAL A 138 -9.88 5.88 3.24
N ILE A 139 -10.21 6.26 2.03
CA ILE A 139 -9.27 6.43 0.92
C ILE A 139 -9.42 7.86 0.41
N GLU A 140 -8.36 8.66 0.54
CA GLU A 140 -8.29 10.01 -0.01
C GLU A 140 -7.94 9.94 -1.49
N ALA A 141 -8.96 9.84 -2.34
CA ALA A 141 -8.76 9.68 -3.77
C ALA A 141 -9.91 10.31 -4.57
N PRO A 142 -9.66 10.70 -5.83
CA PRO A 142 -10.72 11.20 -6.72
C PRO A 142 -11.68 10.09 -7.13
N GLN A 143 -12.87 10.49 -7.61
CA GLN A 143 -13.97 9.57 -7.95
C GLN A 143 -13.59 8.53 -9.02
N GLU A 144 -12.73 8.89 -9.95
CA GLU A 144 -12.24 7.99 -11.00
C GLU A 144 -11.52 6.76 -10.42
N VAL A 145 -10.85 6.93 -9.28
CA VAL A 145 -10.21 5.82 -8.56
C VAL A 145 -11.25 4.88 -7.96
N ALA A 146 -12.34 5.42 -7.41
CA ALA A 146 -13.45 4.60 -6.88
C ALA A 146 -14.18 3.83 -7.99
N GLU A 147 -14.23 4.35 -9.22
CA GLU A 147 -14.80 3.63 -10.37
C GLU A 147 -13.91 2.46 -10.80
N GLU A 148 -12.58 2.62 -10.76
CA GLU A 148 -11.62 1.59 -11.11
C GLU A 148 -11.44 0.55 -9.97
N PHE A 149 -11.52 0.99 -8.71
CA PHE A 149 -11.42 0.15 -7.51
C PHE A 149 -12.70 0.28 -6.67
N PRO A 150 -13.80 -0.36 -7.03
CA PRO A 150 -15.11 -0.16 -6.42
C PRO A 150 -15.26 -0.88 -5.06
N ALA A 151 -14.33 -0.67 -4.13
CA ALA A 151 -14.32 -1.29 -2.82
C ALA A 151 -15.49 -0.84 -1.93
N ASP A 152 -15.99 0.39 -2.13
CA ASP A 152 -17.19 0.94 -1.49
C ASP A 152 -18.47 0.14 -1.84
N LYS A 153 -18.49 -0.51 -3.01
CA LYS A 153 -19.61 -1.33 -3.47
C LYS A 153 -19.53 -2.79 -3.01
N ALA A 154 -18.48 -3.16 -2.30
CA ALA A 154 -18.27 -4.53 -1.82
C ALA A 154 -19.09 -4.90 -0.56
N GLY A 155 -19.94 -4.01 -0.04
CA GLY A 155 -20.70 -4.21 1.19
C GLY A 155 -19.85 -4.07 2.46
N LEU A 156 -18.71 -3.41 2.36
CA LEU A 156 -17.79 -3.11 3.46
C LEU A 156 -17.80 -1.60 3.76
N ASN A 157 -17.31 -1.22 4.94
CA ASN A 157 -17.18 0.18 5.31
C ASN A 157 -15.92 0.79 4.66
N VAL A 158 -16.02 1.08 3.36
CA VAL A 158 -14.99 1.74 2.56
C VAL A 158 -15.52 3.06 2.07
N LEU A 159 -14.78 4.14 2.27
CA LEU A 159 -15.15 5.50 1.89
C LEU A 159 -14.08 6.10 0.99
N PHE A 160 -14.49 6.65 -0.16
CA PHE A 160 -13.64 7.53 -0.96
C PHE A 160 -13.98 8.97 -0.63
N VAL A 161 -12.98 9.76 -0.25
CA VAL A 161 -13.15 11.11 0.28
C VAL A 161 -12.14 12.08 -0.34
N PRO A 162 -12.43 13.39 -0.38
CA PRO A 162 -11.47 14.38 -0.85
C PRO A 162 -10.35 14.67 0.16
N SER A 163 -10.54 14.34 1.44
CA SER A 163 -9.54 14.43 2.51
C SER A 163 -9.85 13.42 3.61
N GLU A 164 -8.82 12.72 4.10
CA GLU A 164 -8.93 11.80 5.23
C GLU A 164 -8.86 12.50 6.60
N GLU A 165 -8.39 13.76 6.66
CA GLU A 165 -8.17 14.49 7.92
C GLU A 165 -9.37 14.49 8.89
N PRO A 166 -10.65 14.59 8.45
CA PRO A 166 -11.78 14.57 9.36
C PRO A 166 -12.01 13.23 10.07
N TYR A 167 -11.32 12.17 9.65
CA TYR A 167 -11.50 10.81 10.18
C TYR A 167 -10.40 10.38 11.16
N HIS A 168 -9.40 11.24 11.41
CA HIS A 168 -8.28 11.00 12.35
C HIS A 168 -8.61 11.29 13.81
#